data_7eeb46bfbb38d4178839bae07f0f4ee3
#
_entry.id   7eeb46bfbb38d4178839bae07f0f4ee3
#
_cell.length_a   1.000
_cell.length_b   1.000
_cell.length_c   1.000
_cell.angle_alpha   90.00
_cell.angle_beta   90.00
_cell.angle_gamma   90.00
#
_symmetry.space_group_name_H-M   'P 1'
#
loop_
_entity.id
_entity.type
_entity.pdbx_description
1 polymer ?
#
loop_
_entity_poly.entity_id
_entity_poly.type
_entity_poly.pdbx_seq_one_letter_code
_entity_poly.pdbx_strand_id
1 'polypeptide(L)'
;MLGVLAIIGVLSVGAIAGYSKAMMKYKLNKQAEGLTMLLANCIPLSKQLPAVNEWKIYTGILPKLNLLPDSISIIRSNEMKDILGIESYFYHTSGENEWGIFYYVPESSFGKEICYNLIKTVKEFHADMYYIFRSKNRTDTYHGMGT
;
A
#
# COMPACT_ATOMS: atom_id res chain seq x y z
N MET A 1 15.65 -39.36 26.86
CA MET A 1 16.32 -38.45 25.93
C MET A 1 15.52 -38.19 24.63
N LEU A 2 15.04 -39.20 23.96
CA LEU A 2 14.23 -39.02 22.71
C LEU A 2 12.96 -38.18 22.90
N GLY A 3 12.26 -38.30 24.02
CA GLY A 3 11.03 -37.52 24.26
C GLY A 3 11.26 -36.02 24.43
N VAL A 4 12.37 -35.60 25.03
CA VAL A 4 12.72 -34.19 25.23
C VAL A 4 13.09 -33.51 23.90
N LEU A 5 13.80 -34.20 23.01
CA LEU A 5 14.14 -33.70 21.68
C LEU A 5 12.89 -33.54 20.79
N ALA A 6 11.91 -34.45 20.88
CA ALA A 6 10.67 -34.36 20.18
C ALA A 6 9.84 -33.15 20.66
N ILE A 7 9.75 -32.90 21.94
CA ILE A 7 9.04 -31.74 22.50
C ILE A 7 9.70 -30.43 22.10
N ILE A 8 11.03 -30.32 22.12
CA ILE A 8 11.76 -29.13 21.67
C ILE A 8 11.51 -28.89 20.17
N GLY A 9 11.52 -29.94 19.37
CA GLY A 9 11.23 -29.83 17.92
C GLY A 9 9.84 -29.28 17.64
N VAL A 10 8.79 -29.78 18.31
CA VAL A 10 7.41 -29.31 18.15
C VAL A 10 7.23 -27.87 18.63
N LEU A 11 7.81 -27.50 19.77
CA LEU A 11 7.78 -26.12 20.29
C LEU A 11 8.50 -25.15 19.35
N SER A 12 9.63 -25.55 18.77
CA SER A 12 10.37 -24.71 17.83
C SER A 12 9.59 -24.44 16.55
N VAL A 13 8.94 -25.44 15.98
CA VAL A 13 8.10 -25.28 14.78
C VAL A 13 6.88 -24.41 15.07
N GLY A 14 6.23 -24.63 16.21
CA GLY A 14 5.07 -23.81 16.62
C GLY A 14 5.46 -22.34 16.87
N ALA A 15 6.63 -22.09 17.47
CA ALA A 15 7.15 -20.74 17.70
C ALA A 15 7.46 -20.01 16.38
N ILE A 16 8.07 -20.69 15.41
CA ILE A 16 8.38 -20.11 14.08
C ILE A 16 7.10 -19.75 13.32
N ALA A 17 6.11 -20.64 13.31
CA ALA A 17 4.83 -20.39 12.65
C ALA A 17 4.07 -19.23 13.30
N GLY A 18 4.05 -19.16 14.64
CA GLY A 18 3.45 -18.08 15.41
C GLY A 18 4.13 -16.73 15.16
N TYR A 19 5.46 -16.70 15.13
CA TYR A 19 6.25 -15.50 14.84
C TYR A 19 5.99 -14.99 13.42
N SER A 20 5.95 -15.89 12.42
CA SER A 20 5.70 -15.54 11.02
C SER A 20 4.34 -14.88 10.84
N LYS A 21 3.29 -15.45 11.48
CA LYS A 21 1.93 -14.90 11.46
C LYS A 21 1.83 -13.53 12.16
N ALA A 22 2.49 -13.41 13.32
CA ALA A 22 2.54 -12.14 14.06
C ALA A 22 3.25 -11.04 13.27
N MET A 23 4.39 -11.38 12.64
CA MET A 23 5.14 -10.46 11.79
C MET A 23 4.33 -10.02 10.57
N MET A 24 3.58 -10.92 9.96
CA MET A 24 2.69 -10.59 8.84
C MET A 24 1.61 -9.60 9.26
N LYS A 25 0.93 -9.85 10.37
CA LYS A 25 -0.07 -8.94 10.93
C LYS A 25 0.51 -7.58 11.26
N TYR A 26 1.70 -7.54 11.83
CA TYR A 26 2.42 -6.29 12.09
C TYR A 26 2.67 -5.48 10.80
N LYS A 27 3.16 -6.14 9.75
CA LYS A 27 3.42 -5.49 8.45
C LYS A 27 2.13 -4.98 7.78
N LEU A 28 1.03 -5.72 7.86
CA LEU A 28 -0.28 -5.27 7.35
C LEU A 28 -0.78 -4.04 8.11
N ASN A 29 -0.64 -4.01 9.43
CA ASN A 29 -1.00 -2.83 10.22
C ASN A 29 -0.12 -1.63 9.87
N LYS A 30 1.19 -1.83 9.69
CA LYS A 30 2.11 -0.77 9.27
C LYS A 30 1.84 -0.29 7.83
N GLN A 31 1.39 -1.16 6.95
CA GLN A 31 0.93 -0.77 5.61
C GLN A 31 -0.30 0.15 5.70
N ALA A 32 -1.30 -0.24 6.50
CA ALA A 32 -2.50 0.57 6.70
C ALA A 32 -2.17 1.95 7.30
N GLU A 33 -1.31 1.99 8.32
CA GLU A 33 -0.83 3.23 8.93
C GLU A 33 -0.11 4.12 7.93
N GLY A 34 0.81 3.56 7.14
CA GLY A 34 1.55 4.28 6.10
C GLY A 34 0.62 4.83 5.01
N LEU A 35 -0.35 4.04 4.55
CA LEU A 35 -1.35 4.50 3.58
C LEU A 35 -2.22 5.62 4.16
N THR A 36 -2.66 5.49 5.41
CA THR A 36 -3.42 6.54 6.11
C THR A 36 -2.67 7.86 6.15
N MET A 37 -1.39 7.84 6.54
CA MET A 37 -0.53 9.03 6.56
C MET A 37 -0.29 9.59 5.16
N LEU A 38 -0.06 8.72 4.18
CA LEU A 38 0.12 9.12 2.79
C LEU A 38 -1.12 9.85 2.26
N LEU A 39 -2.32 9.33 2.53
CA LEU A 39 -3.58 9.95 2.14
C LEU A 39 -3.80 11.30 2.82
N ALA A 40 -3.55 11.37 4.13
CA ALA A 40 -3.65 12.62 4.89
C ALA A 40 -2.74 13.71 4.30
N ASN A 41 -1.60 13.34 3.73
CA ASN A 41 -0.66 14.26 3.10
C ASN A 41 -1.03 14.57 1.63
N CYS A 42 -1.45 13.56 0.86
CA CYS A 42 -1.73 13.71 -0.58
C CYS A 42 -3.04 14.41 -0.87
N ILE A 43 -4.08 14.25 -0.04
CA ILE A 43 -5.39 14.89 -0.25
C ILE A 43 -5.29 16.43 -0.22
N PRO A 44 -4.67 17.07 0.79
CA PRO A 44 -4.46 18.52 0.76
C PRO A 44 -3.54 18.96 -0.38
N LEU A 45 -2.51 18.17 -0.69
CA LEU A 45 -1.57 18.46 -1.76
C LEU A 45 -2.25 18.45 -3.12
N SER A 46 -3.14 17.51 -3.39
CA SER A 46 -3.87 17.41 -4.65
C SER A 46 -4.69 18.66 -4.97
N LYS A 47 -5.20 19.34 -3.94
CA LYS A 47 -5.95 20.60 -4.09
C LYS A 47 -5.07 21.81 -4.38
N GLN A 48 -3.76 21.71 -4.16
CA GLN A 48 -2.78 22.79 -4.39
C GLN A 48 -2.01 22.63 -5.71
N LEU A 49 -2.00 21.43 -6.27
CA LEU A 49 -1.31 21.16 -7.52
C LEU A 49 -2.18 21.58 -8.73
N PRO A 50 -1.55 22.09 -9.80
CA PRO A 50 -2.29 22.49 -10.99
C PRO A 50 -2.89 21.27 -11.69
N ALA A 51 -4.13 21.41 -12.17
CA ALA A 51 -4.72 20.44 -13.05
C ALA A 51 -3.93 20.36 -14.36
N VAL A 52 -3.64 19.16 -14.82
CA VAL A 52 -2.99 18.89 -16.10
C VAL A 52 -3.87 18.00 -16.94
N ASN A 53 -3.93 18.26 -18.25
CA ASN A 53 -4.76 17.49 -19.19
C ASN A 53 -4.10 16.15 -19.60
N GLU A 54 -3.12 15.69 -18.82
CA GLU A 54 -2.36 14.48 -19.12
C GLU A 54 -2.28 13.60 -17.87
N TRP A 55 -2.23 12.29 -18.09
CA TRP A 55 -1.88 11.36 -17.02
C TRP A 55 -0.43 11.59 -16.58
N LYS A 56 -0.22 11.94 -15.32
CA LYS A 56 1.10 12.30 -14.81
C LYS A 56 1.34 11.76 -13.41
N ILE A 57 2.53 11.22 -13.19
CA ILE A 57 2.97 10.71 -11.89
C ILE A 57 3.65 11.83 -11.11
N TYR A 58 3.22 12.02 -9.87
CA TYR A 58 3.71 13.05 -8.95
C TYR A 58 4.43 12.48 -7.72
N THR A 59 4.66 11.18 -7.65
CA THR A 59 5.33 10.52 -6.51
C THR A 59 6.64 11.19 -6.13
N GLY A 60 7.43 11.62 -7.10
CA GLY A 60 8.75 12.23 -6.89
C GLY A 60 8.75 13.58 -6.15
N ILE A 61 7.61 14.24 -5.97
CA ILE A 61 7.51 15.47 -5.18
C ILE A 61 7.31 15.21 -3.68
N LEU A 62 6.78 14.04 -3.30
CA LEU A 62 6.45 13.71 -1.92
C LEU A 62 7.69 13.78 -0.98
N PRO A 63 8.84 13.17 -1.31
CA PRO A 63 10.03 13.30 -0.47
C PRO A 63 10.59 14.74 -0.43
N LYS A 64 10.46 15.50 -1.51
CA LYS A 64 10.92 16.88 -1.57
C LYS A 64 10.12 17.82 -0.65
N LEU A 65 8.86 17.48 -0.42
CA LEU A 65 7.95 18.21 0.48
C LEU A 65 7.90 17.59 1.87
N ASN A 66 8.69 16.55 2.14
CA ASN A 66 8.70 15.81 3.41
C ASN A 66 7.32 15.23 3.77
N LEU A 67 6.58 14.75 2.76
CA LEU A 67 5.23 14.20 2.88
C LEU A 67 5.18 12.67 2.82
N LEU A 68 6.34 12.03 2.64
CA LEU A 68 6.45 10.58 2.56
C LEU A 68 6.50 9.98 3.97
N PRO A 69 5.60 9.04 4.34
CA PRO A 69 5.69 8.33 5.61
C PRO A 69 6.94 7.45 5.72
N ASP A 70 7.46 7.26 6.93
CA ASP A 70 8.68 6.45 7.18
C ASP A 70 8.56 4.98 6.73
N SER A 71 7.33 4.46 6.69
CA SER A 71 7.03 3.10 6.23
C SER A 71 7.01 2.95 4.71
N ILE A 72 7.18 4.04 3.96
CA ILE A 72 7.17 4.09 2.50
C ILE A 72 8.49 4.66 2.02
N SER A 73 9.14 3.99 1.08
CA SER A 73 10.42 4.40 0.49
C SER A 73 10.29 4.65 -1.01
N ILE A 74 11.08 5.58 -1.53
CA ILE A 74 11.22 5.77 -2.98
C ILE A 74 12.22 4.75 -3.52
N ILE A 75 11.81 4.00 -4.55
CA ILE A 75 12.68 3.04 -5.26
C ILE A 75 13.23 3.58 -6.57
N ARG A 76 12.45 4.42 -7.25
CA ARG A 76 12.82 5.14 -8.48
C ARG A 76 12.24 6.53 -8.44
N SER A 77 12.60 7.37 -9.38
CA SER A 77 12.18 8.78 -9.41
C SER A 77 10.68 9.02 -9.23
N ASN A 78 9.84 8.05 -9.63
CA ASN A 78 8.39 8.16 -9.63
C ASN A 78 7.67 6.96 -8.99
N GLU A 79 8.39 6.05 -8.34
CA GLU A 79 7.84 4.85 -7.72
C GLU A 79 8.13 4.83 -6.24
N MET A 80 7.15 4.48 -5.45
CA MET A 80 7.30 4.24 -4.02
C MET A 80 6.95 2.79 -3.67
N LYS A 81 7.46 2.32 -2.54
CA LYS A 81 7.32 0.97 -2.05
C LYS A 81 6.98 0.99 -0.57
N ASP A 82 5.98 0.24 -0.18
CA ASP A 82 5.59 0.10 1.21
C ASP A 82 6.41 -0.96 1.97
N ILE A 83 6.13 -1.14 3.26
CA ILE A 83 6.80 -2.12 4.12
C ILE A 83 6.63 -3.58 3.69
N LEU A 84 5.57 -3.89 2.92
CA LEU A 84 5.33 -5.21 2.33
C LEU A 84 6.00 -5.37 0.97
N GLY A 85 6.67 -4.32 0.48
CA GLY A 85 7.32 -4.32 -0.80
C GLY A 85 6.37 -4.08 -1.98
N ILE A 86 5.18 -3.56 -1.73
CA ILE A 86 4.20 -3.28 -2.77
C ILE A 86 4.50 -1.94 -3.43
N GLU A 87 4.63 -1.97 -4.74
CA GLU A 87 4.89 -0.78 -5.55
C GLU A 87 3.63 0.06 -5.70
N SER A 88 3.79 1.39 -5.63
CA SER A 88 2.68 2.34 -5.73
C SER A 88 3.12 3.67 -6.33
N TYR A 89 2.13 4.46 -6.80
CA TYR A 89 2.32 5.78 -7.39
C TYR A 89 1.26 6.75 -6.91
N PHE A 90 1.65 8.01 -6.74
CA PHE A 90 0.73 9.13 -6.65
C PHE A 90 0.63 9.80 -8.03
N TYR A 91 -0.58 9.91 -8.58
CA TYR A 91 -0.80 10.32 -9.96
C TYR A 91 -2.02 11.23 -10.13
N HIS A 92 -2.06 11.91 -11.29
CA HIS A 92 -3.19 12.67 -11.79
C HIS A 92 -3.70 12.04 -13.09
N THR A 93 -5.03 11.97 -13.27
CA THR A 93 -5.64 11.43 -14.49
C THR A 93 -5.80 12.50 -15.56
N SER A 94 -5.85 12.08 -16.82
CA SER A 94 -6.18 12.96 -17.95
C SER A 94 -7.69 13.13 -18.08
N GLY A 95 -8.17 14.37 -18.14
CA GLY A 95 -9.57 14.68 -18.53
C GLY A 95 -10.51 15.08 -17.42
N GLU A 96 -10.29 14.66 -16.19
CA GLU A 96 -10.97 15.12 -14.98
C GLU A 96 -9.91 15.50 -13.96
N ASN A 97 -10.17 16.48 -13.13
CA ASN A 97 -9.19 16.93 -12.13
C ASN A 97 -9.10 15.90 -10.98
N GLU A 98 -8.77 14.68 -11.34
CA GLU A 98 -8.79 13.53 -10.46
C GLU A 98 -7.38 13.10 -10.08
N TRP A 99 -7.19 12.95 -8.79
CA TRP A 99 -5.96 12.48 -8.19
C TRP A 99 -6.15 11.08 -7.63
N GLY A 100 -5.11 10.27 -7.66
CA GLY A 100 -5.20 8.91 -7.17
C GLY A 100 -3.90 8.32 -6.67
N ILE A 101 -4.03 7.20 -5.97
CA ILE A 101 -2.92 6.34 -5.60
C ILE A 101 -3.12 4.99 -6.25
N PHE A 102 -2.11 4.53 -6.93
CA PHE A 102 -2.09 3.26 -7.64
C PHE A 102 -1.21 2.25 -6.89
N TYR A 103 -1.69 1.03 -6.72
CA TYR A 103 -0.97 -0.08 -6.09
C TYR A 103 -0.87 -1.28 -7.01
N TYR A 104 0.31 -1.87 -7.13
CA TYR A 104 0.54 -3.15 -7.79
C TYR A 104 0.49 -4.31 -6.81
N VAL A 105 -0.67 -4.89 -6.62
CA VAL A 105 -0.86 -6.01 -5.70
C VAL A 105 -0.48 -7.33 -6.39
N PRO A 106 0.34 -8.21 -5.77
CA PRO A 106 0.72 -9.48 -6.37
C PRO A 106 -0.47 -10.43 -6.47
N GLU A 107 -0.49 -11.25 -7.54
CA GLU A 107 -1.51 -12.27 -7.75
C GLU A 107 -1.19 -13.53 -6.94
N SER A 108 -1.60 -13.53 -5.68
CA SER A 108 -1.38 -14.63 -4.72
C SER A 108 -2.43 -14.60 -3.62
N SER A 109 -2.52 -15.65 -2.82
CA SER A 109 -3.36 -15.66 -1.62
C SER A 109 -3.01 -14.50 -0.68
N PHE A 110 -1.72 -14.20 -0.55
CA PHE A 110 -1.21 -13.07 0.21
C PHE A 110 -1.60 -11.73 -0.42
N GLY A 111 -1.59 -11.62 -1.75
CA GLY A 111 -2.07 -10.44 -2.46
C GLY A 111 -3.54 -10.12 -2.19
N LYS A 112 -4.39 -11.14 -1.99
CA LYS A 112 -5.78 -10.94 -1.56
C LYS A 112 -5.89 -10.30 -0.17
N GLU A 113 -5.06 -10.73 0.76
CA GLU A 113 -4.98 -10.15 2.11
C GLU A 113 -4.55 -8.68 2.06
N ILE A 114 -3.50 -8.39 1.27
CA ILE A 114 -3.02 -7.02 1.04
C ILE A 114 -4.13 -6.16 0.41
N CYS A 115 -4.76 -6.63 -0.65
CA CYS A 115 -5.83 -5.90 -1.33
C CYS A 115 -6.99 -5.60 -0.38
N TYR A 116 -7.41 -6.58 0.41
CA TYR A 116 -8.45 -6.39 1.43
C TYR A 116 -8.05 -5.33 2.47
N ASN A 117 -6.81 -5.38 2.95
CA ASN A 117 -6.28 -4.42 3.93
C ASN A 117 -6.26 -2.99 3.36
N LEU A 118 -5.81 -2.82 2.12
CA LEU A 118 -5.79 -1.53 1.42
C LEU A 118 -7.22 -0.99 1.24
N ILE A 119 -8.15 -1.80 0.73
CA ILE A 119 -9.55 -1.40 0.54
C ILE A 119 -10.20 -1.00 1.87
N LYS A 120 -9.97 -1.77 2.94
CA LYS A 120 -10.49 -1.46 4.26
C LYS A 120 -9.97 -0.11 4.75
N THR A 121 -8.68 0.15 4.58
CA THR A 121 -8.04 1.40 4.99
C THR A 121 -8.61 2.61 4.24
N VAL A 122 -8.74 2.52 2.91
CA VAL A 122 -9.24 3.65 2.10
C VAL A 122 -10.72 3.93 2.31
N LYS A 123 -11.52 2.94 2.70
CA LYS A 123 -12.94 3.14 3.04
C LYS A 123 -13.16 4.03 4.27
N GLU A 124 -12.18 4.14 5.13
CA GLU A 124 -12.21 5.04 6.30
C GLU A 124 -11.97 6.50 5.89
N PHE A 125 -11.41 6.72 4.70
CA PHE A 125 -11.22 8.03 4.11
C PHE A 125 -12.31 8.30 3.07
N HIS A 126 -13.27 9.15 3.40
CA HIS A 126 -14.22 9.74 2.43
C HIS A 126 -13.46 10.77 1.58
N ALA A 127 -12.60 10.29 0.69
CA ALA A 127 -11.69 11.16 0.00
C ALA A 127 -12.09 11.34 -1.45
N ASP A 128 -11.96 12.58 -1.92
CA ASP A 128 -12.00 13.00 -3.32
C ASP A 128 -10.80 12.47 -4.13
N MET A 129 -10.40 11.21 -3.90
CA MET A 129 -9.27 10.57 -4.56
C MET A 129 -9.66 9.19 -5.08
N TYR A 130 -9.13 8.85 -6.26
CA TYR A 130 -9.27 7.53 -6.84
C TYR A 130 -8.19 6.58 -6.31
N TYR A 131 -8.59 5.32 -6.08
CA TYR A 131 -7.68 4.25 -5.70
C TYR A 131 -7.75 3.16 -6.75
N ILE A 132 -6.62 2.82 -7.35
CA ILE A 132 -6.53 1.73 -8.31
C ILE A 132 -5.64 0.64 -7.71
N PHE A 133 -6.24 -0.52 -7.47
CA PHE A 133 -5.54 -1.73 -7.07
C PHE A 133 -5.50 -2.66 -8.27
N ARG A 134 -4.32 -2.90 -8.83
CA ARG A 134 -4.13 -3.74 -10.01
C ARG A 134 -3.22 -4.91 -9.70
N SER A 135 -3.62 -6.13 -10.13
CA SER A 135 -2.69 -7.26 -10.18
C SER A 135 -1.62 -7.02 -11.27
N LYS A 136 -0.36 -7.36 -10.98
CA LYS A 136 0.76 -7.18 -11.90
C LYS A 136 0.58 -7.95 -13.22
N ASN A 137 -0.27 -8.98 -13.24
CA ASN A 137 -0.49 -9.88 -14.38
C ASN A 137 -1.91 -9.83 -14.97
N ARG A 138 -2.83 -9.00 -14.44
CA ARG A 138 -4.21 -8.92 -14.90
C ARG A 138 -4.64 -7.51 -15.26
N THR A 139 -5.52 -7.42 -16.26
CA THR A 139 -6.21 -6.19 -16.69
C THR A 139 -7.34 -5.76 -15.77
N ASP A 140 -7.66 -6.54 -14.74
CA ASP A 140 -8.74 -6.25 -13.81
C ASP A 140 -8.36 -5.08 -12.89
N THR A 141 -8.95 -3.95 -13.14
CA THR A 141 -8.81 -2.72 -12.35
C THR A 141 -9.97 -2.60 -11.38
N TYR A 142 -9.67 -2.52 -10.10
CA TYR A 142 -10.64 -2.14 -9.09
C TYR A 142 -10.64 -0.61 -8.99
N HIS A 143 -11.69 0.03 -9.47
CA HIS A 143 -11.93 1.46 -9.26
C HIS A 143 -12.75 1.60 -7.97
N GLY A 144 -12.13 2.05 -6.89
CA GLY A 144 -12.83 2.50 -5.71
C GLY A 144 -13.07 4.00 -5.83
N MET A 145 -14.30 4.43 -6.12
CA MET A 145 -14.70 5.80 -5.85
C MET A 145 -14.95 5.92 -4.36
N GLY A 146 -14.28 6.85 -3.68
CA GLY A 146 -14.68 7.31 -2.38
C GLY A 146 -15.93 8.19 -2.54
N THR A 147 -17.09 7.59 -2.42
CA THR A 147 -18.33 8.33 -2.17
C THR A 147 -18.59 8.44 -0.70
#